data_3986a964c8b7ba305f56b8bb1152cf60
#
_entry.id   3986a964c8b7ba305f56b8bb1152cf60
#
_cell.length_a   1.000
_cell.length_b   1.000
_cell.length_c   1.000
_cell.angle_alpha   90.00
_cell.angle_beta   90.00
_cell.angle_gamma   90.00
#
_symmetry.space_group_name_H-M   'P 1'
#
loop_
_entity.id
_entity.type
_entity.pdbx_description
1 polymer ?
#
loop_
_entity_poly.entity_id
_entity_poly.type
_entity_poly.pdbx_seq_one_letter_code
_entity_poly.pdbx_strand_id
1 'polypeptide(L)'
;MSANDIAVESKITLSRNVKGYPFPSRLRDTRANVIASGVYEALARDGGYELYKIAQMSDDICKRLRERGLISDRLTESPYGSAIVSGDESVSVMINEEDAVVEQYFGKGECLSALYEKATAIDDEIGKKEEFCFHPRLGYLTSCPDSVGTGMHASVTLFLPALALTKSLQSCASSVSRLNISINSVYDDSVEAYLYTVTNQQTLGLSEAEIIDLVGKAVNHLIEAEEKARRMLKISSESQVRDKSMRAFGLMKNAYKMSATEMMELYCWAKLGAYYGFVSFDTERAASLIKSLMPAAINTAGAADEEVYRAEMLRKELN
;
A
#
# COMPACT_ATOMS: atom_id res chain seq x y z
N MET A 1 7.01 5.07 -22.74
CA MET A 1 6.41 4.56 -21.50
C MET A 1 7.21 5.12 -20.36
N SER A 2 6.58 5.80 -19.45
CA SER A 2 7.21 6.66 -18.45
C SER A 2 7.56 5.89 -17.16
N ALA A 3 8.34 6.51 -16.27
CA ALA A 3 8.61 6.07 -14.90
C ALA A 3 7.33 5.65 -14.12
N ASN A 4 6.17 6.14 -14.55
CA ASN A 4 4.83 5.79 -14.03
C ASN A 4 4.45 4.31 -14.15
N ASP A 5 5.17 3.51 -14.97
CA ASP A 5 4.86 2.08 -15.15
C ASP A 5 5.54 1.20 -14.08
N ILE A 6 6.61 1.72 -13.46
CA ILE A 6 7.38 1.03 -12.43
C ILE A 6 6.86 1.39 -11.04
N ALA A 7 6.64 2.68 -10.75
CA ALA A 7 6.02 3.10 -9.50
C ALA A 7 4.51 2.85 -9.54
N VAL A 8 4.01 2.04 -8.61
CA VAL A 8 2.61 1.62 -8.57
C VAL A 8 1.79 2.50 -7.65
N GLU A 9 2.29 2.70 -6.44
CA GLU A 9 1.58 3.42 -5.39
C GLU A 9 2.57 4.08 -4.43
N SER A 10 2.28 5.30 -4.00
CA SER A 10 2.93 5.95 -2.85
C SER A 10 2.02 5.90 -1.64
N LYS A 11 2.61 5.73 -0.46
CA LYS A 11 1.90 5.74 0.81
C LYS A 11 2.68 6.56 1.85
N ILE A 12 1.97 7.38 2.60
CA ILE A 12 2.49 8.02 3.82
C ILE A 12 1.66 7.53 5.01
N THR A 13 2.35 7.17 6.08
CA THR A 13 1.73 6.81 7.36
C THR A 13 2.24 7.76 8.44
N LEU A 14 1.35 8.35 9.22
CA LEU A 14 1.66 9.17 10.39
C LEU A 14 1.12 8.49 11.65
N SER A 15 1.99 8.32 12.65
CA SER A 15 1.64 7.74 13.96
C SER A 15 1.58 8.84 15.01
N ARG A 16 0.45 8.93 15.73
CA ARG A 16 0.18 9.95 16.73
C ARG A 16 -0.46 9.33 17.98
N ASN A 17 -0.05 9.78 19.14
CA ASN A 17 -0.78 9.53 20.39
C ASN A 17 -1.35 10.83 20.95
N VAL A 18 -2.50 10.73 21.62
CA VAL A 18 -3.24 11.89 22.11
C VAL A 18 -2.85 12.19 23.54
N LYS A 19 -2.54 13.46 23.82
CA LYS A 19 -2.13 13.95 25.15
C LYS A 19 -3.26 13.78 26.16
N GLY A 20 -2.88 13.32 27.36
CA GLY A 20 -3.85 13.07 28.45
C GLY A 20 -4.55 11.70 28.35
N TYR A 21 -4.28 10.91 27.34
CA TYR A 21 -4.75 9.54 27.20
C TYR A 21 -3.59 8.54 27.32
N PRO A 22 -3.84 7.36 27.92
CA PRO A 22 -2.85 6.28 27.86
C PRO A 22 -2.72 5.76 26.43
N PHE A 23 -1.59 5.19 26.07
CA PHE A 23 -1.37 4.55 24.80
C PHE A 23 -2.33 3.36 24.61
N PRO A 24 -2.64 2.93 23.36
CA PRO A 24 -3.71 1.96 23.06
C PRO A 24 -3.65 0.67 23.87
N SER A 25 -2.45 0.15 24.18
CA SER A 25 -2.29 -1.04 25.03
C SER A 25 -2.90 -0.94 26.43
N ARG A 26 -3.12 0.29 26.91
CA ARG A 26 -3.75 0.60 28.22
C ARG A 26 -5.04 1.40 28.10
N LEU A 27 -5.44 1.76 26.88
CA LEU A 27 -6.67 2.50 26.61
C LEU A 27 -7.88 1.57 26.73
N ARG A 28 -8.98 2.04 27.29
CA ARG A 28 -10.21 1.25 27.46
C ARG A 28 -11.44 2.05 27.06
N ASP A 29 -12.36 1.35 26.48
CA ASP A 29 -13.70 1.63 25.92
C ASP A 29 -14.13 3.08 25.69
N THR A 30 -14.59 3.79 26.71
CA THR A 30 -15.14 5.15 26.57
C THR A 30 -14.15 6.17 26.03
N ARG A 31 -12.88 6.07 26.44
CA ARG A 31 -11.82 7.01 26.00
C ARG A 31 -11.43 6.77 24.54
N ALA A 32 -11.41 5.52 24.12
CA ALA A 32 -11.18 5.15 22.73
C ALA A 32 -12.25 5.74 21.80
N ASN A 33 -13.52 5.64 22.20
CA ASN A 33 -14.63 6.23 21.44
C ASN A 33 -14.59 7.77 21.41
N VAL A 34 -14.08 8.42 22.45
CA VAL A 34 -13.92 9.89 22.47
C VAL A 34 -12.91 10.32 21.42
N ILE A 35 -11.72 9.66 21.36
CA ILE A 35 -10.71 9.95 20.33
C ILE A 35 -11.30 9.72 18.92
N ALA A 36 -11.98 8.58 18.69
CA ALA A 36 -12.60 8.29 17.41
C ALA A 36 -13.62 9.34 16.98
N SER A 37 -14.44 9.83 17.93
CA SER A 37 -15.42 10.89 17.66
C SER A 37 -14.75 12.23 17.35
N GLY A 38 -13.72 12.62 18.13
CA GLY A 38 -12.98 13.86 17.93
C GLY A 38 -12.28 13.92 16.56
N VAL A 39 -11.60 12.82 16.19
CA VAL A 39 -10.95 12.71 14.87
C VAL A 39 -12.00 12.72 13.75
N TYR A 40 -13.11 11.97 13.90
CA TYR A 40 -14.18 11.96 12.91
C TYR A 40 -14.80 13.35 12.72
N GLU A 41 -15.06 14.09 13.81
CA GLU A 41 -15.56 15.48 13.74
C GLU A 41 -14.58 16.42 13.04
N ALA A 42 -13.26 16.23 13.20
CA ALA A 42 -12.26 17.03 12.52
C ALA A 42 -12.32 16.80 10.99
N LEU A 43 -12.47 15.54 10.56
CA LEU A 43 -12.48 15.15 9.15
C LEU A 43 -13.83 15.35 8.46
N ALA A 44 -14.95 15.19 9.18
CA ALA A 44 -16.31 15.26 8.61
C ALA A 44 -16.74 16.65 8.15
N ARG A 45 -15.98 17.70 8.49
CA ARG A 45 -16.28 19.09 8.08
C ARG A 45 -16.33 19.26 6.56
N ASP A 46 -15.44 18.56 5.85
CA ASP A 46 -15.36 18.60 4.39
C ASP A 46 -16.24 17.53 3.71
N GLY A 47 -16.90 16.67 4.50
CA GLY A 47 -17.72 15.56 4.02
C GLY A 47 -16.92 14.40 3.43
N GLY A 48 -17.61 13.30 3.09
CA GLY A 48 -17.01 12.20 2.34
C GLY A 48 -16.18 11.19 3.15
N TYR A 49 -16.22 11.21 4.47
CA TYR A 49 -15.60 10.20 5.32
C TYR A 49 -16.65 9.31 5.98
N GLU A 50 -16.34 8.03 6.08
CA GLU A 50 -17.15 7.02 6.80
C GLU A 50 -16.42 6.51 8.03
N LEU A 51 -17.13 6.41 9.17
CA LEU A 51 -16.62 5.86 10.41
C LEU A 51 -17.05 4.41 10.58
N TYR A 52 -16.07 3.52 10.65
CA TYR A 52 -16.23 2.09 10.89
C TYR A 52 -15.77 1.74 12.31
N LYS A 53 -16.68 1.18 13.13
CA LYS A 53 -16.33 0.60 14.44
C LYS A 53 -16.07 -0.88 14.26
N ILE A 54 -14.83 -1.32 14.39
CA ILE A 54 -14.40 -2.68 14.05
C ILE A 54 -15.24 -3.76 14.76
N ALA A 55 -15.50 -3.60 16.06
CA ALA A 55 -16.30 -4.56 16.82
C ALA A 55 -17.78 -4.68 16.37
N GLN A 56 -18.27 -3.77 15.53
CA GLN A 56 -19.65 -3.77 15.00
C GLN A 56 -19.74 -4.21 13.54
N MET A 57 -18.59 -4.51 12.91
CA MET A 57 -18.53 -4.88 11.51
C MET A 57 -18.57 -6.39 11.33
N SER A 58 -19.04 -6.83 10.17
CA SER A 58 -18.90 -8.23 9.78
C SER A 58 -17.46 -8.53 9.39
N ASP A 59 -17.06 -9.79 9.57
CA ASP A 59 -15.72 -10.26 9.18
C ASP A 59 -15.41 -10.00 7.70
N ASP A 60 -16.42 -10.08 6.82
CA ASP A 60 -16.24 -9.87 5.38
C ASP A 60 -15.90 -8.40 5.05
N ILE A 61 -16.51 -7.45 5.76
CA ILE A 61 -16.19 -6.03 5.60
C ILE A 61 -14.77 -5.77 6.11
N CYS A 62 -14.41 -6.31 7.28
CA CYS A 62 -13.05 -6.21 7.81
C CYS A 62 -12.01 -6.80 6.85
N LYS A 63 -12.26 -7.99 6.30
CA LYS A 63 -11.39 -8.62 5.31
C LYS A 63 -11.23 -7.75 4.06
N ARG A 64 -12.31 -7.17 3.55
CA ARG A 64 -12.27 -6.29 2.38
C ARG A 64 -11.45 -5.03 2.63
N LEU A 65 -11.60 -4.37 3.77
CA LEU A 65 -10.80 -3.19 4.11
C LEU A 65 -9.32 -3.54 4.27
N ARG A 66 -9.00 -4.73 4.83
CA ARG A 66 -7.62 -5.22 4.93
C ARG A 66 -7.00 -5.52 3.57
N GLU A 67 -7.69 -6.23 2.69
CA GLU A 67 -7.20 -6.52 1.33
C GLU A 67 -6.93 -5.25 0.52
N ARG A 68 -7.65 -4.18 0.82
CA ARG A 68 -7.45 -2.86 0.22
C ARG A 68 -6.35 -2.04 0.92
N GLY A 69 -5.77 -2.56 2.00
CA GLY A 69 -4.73 -1.89 2.77
C GLY A 69 -5.23 -0.72 3.63
N LEU A 70 -6.57 -0.56 3.77
CA LEU A 70 -7.19 0.55 4.50
C LEU A 70 -7.16 0.35 6.03
N ILE A 71 -7.10 -0.90 6.49
CA ILE A 71 -6.91 -1.24 7.90
C ILE A 71 -5.84 -2.32 8.03
N SER A 72 -5.17 -2.35 9.20
CA SER A 72 -4.18 -3.36 9.54
C SER A 72 -4.83 -4.61 10.18
N ASP A 73 -4.10 -5.73 10.19
CA ASP A 73 -4.48 -6.91 10.97
C ASP A 73 -4.62 -6.57 12.45
N ARG A 74 -3.70 -5.76 12.97
CA ARG A 74 -3.67 -5.34 14.37
C ARG A 74 -4.92 -4.56 14.76
N LEU A 75 -5.44 -3.68 13.88
CA LEU A 75 -6.68 -2.97 14.16
C LEU A 75 -7.86 -3.92 14.32
N THR A 76 -7.91 -5.02 13.55
CA THR A 76 -8.99 -6.01 13.65
C THR A 76 -8.99 -6.79 14.97
N GLU A 77 -7.85 -6.85 15.64
CA GLU A 77 -7.70 -7.47 16.97
C GLU A 77 -8.02 -6.50 18.11
N SER A 78 -8.12 -5.19 17.82
CA SER A 78 -8.41 -4.17 18.82
C SER A 78 -9.90 -4.15 19.17
N PRO A 79 -10.30 -4.41 20.42
CA PRO A 79 -11.71 -4.40 20.82
C PRO A 79 -12.35 -3.00 20.74
N TYR A 80 -11.53 -1.96 20.68
CA TYR A 80 -11.95 -0.56 20.59
C TYR A 80 -11.46 0.12 19.33
N GLY A 81 -11.02 -0.67 18.35
CA GLY A 81 -10.53 -0.18 17.09
C GLY A 81 -11.64 0.48 16.25
N SER A 82 -11.30 1.56 15.59
CA SER A 82 -12.16 2.21 14.60
C SER A 82 -11.33 2.62 13.38
N ALA A 83 -11.96 2.72 12.22
CA ALA A 83 -11.36 3.27 11.01
C ALA A 83 -12.24 4.37 10.44
N ILE A 84 -11.62 5.45 9.97
CA ILE A 84 -12.29 6.55 9.28
C ILE A 84 -11.69 6.58 7.87
N VAL A 85 -12.50 6.33 6.86
CA VAL A 85 -12.05 6.15 5.49
C VAL A 85 -12.71 7.17 4.58
N SER A 86 -11.94 7.82 3.69
CA SER A 86 -12.49 8.71 2.67
C SER A 86 -13.22 7.91 1.58
N GLY A 87 -14.25 8.49 0.98
CA GLY A 87 -15.06 7.83 -0.04
C GLY A 87 -14.29 7.40 -1.29
N ASP A 88 -13.16 8.08 -1.59
CA ASP A 88 -12.22 7.73 -2.66
C ASP A 88 -11.11 6.77 -2.20
N GLU A 89 -11.11 6.39 -0.90
CA GLU A 89 -10.12 5.51 -0.27
C GLU A 89 -8.66 6.03 -0.33
N SER A 90 -8.47 7.29 -0.62
CA SER A 90 -7.14 7.91 -0.63
C SER A 90 -6.64 8.26 0.78
N VAL A 91 -7.52 8.23 1.78
CA VAL A 91 -7.20 8.47 3.19
C VAL A 91 -7.88 7.41 4.06
N SER A 92 -7.12 6.82 4.97
CA SER A 92 -7.65 5.98 6.05
C SER A 92 -6.99 6.35 7.36
N VAL A 93 -7.79 6.64 8.38
CA VAL A 93 -7.32 6.96 9.73
C VAL A 93 -7.79 5.85 10.66
N MET A 94 -6.85 5.06 11.16
CA MET A 94 -7.09 4.01 12.14
C MET A 94 -6.99 4.59 13.55
N ILE A 95 -7.95 4.29 14.41
CA ILE A 95 -8.01 4.74 15.79
C ILE A 95 -7.86 3.55 16.72
N ASN A 96 -6.96 3.68 17.71
CA ASN A 96 -6.63 2.63 18.68
C ASN A 96 -6.06 1.36 18.03
N GLU A 97 -5.18 1.57 17.09
CA GLU A 97 -4.34 0.55 16.46
C GLU A 97 -3.08 0.31 17.34
N GLU A 98 -1.87 0.47 16.85
CA GLU A 98 -0.65 0.50 17.65
C GLU A 98 -0.51 1.81 18.41
N ASP A 99 -0.80 2.91 17.72
CA ASP A 99 -0.92 4.26 18.29
C ASP A 99 -2.39 4.71 18.31
N ALA A 100 -2.68 5.76 19.05
CA ALA A 100 -4.05 6.24 19.22
C ALA A 100 -4.67 6.69 17.88
N VAL A 101 -3.87 7.27 17.00
CA VAL A 101 -4.24 7.70 15.65
C VAL A 101 -3.13 7.26 14.69
N VAL A 102 -3.46 6.46 13.70
CA VAL A 102 -2.56 6.05 12.62
C VAL A 102 -3.19 6.45 11.31
N GLU A 103 -2.66 7.50 10.71
CA GLU A 103 -3.15 8.07 9.48
C GLU A 103 -2.44 7.44 8.30
N GLN A 104 -3.17 7.07 7.26
CA GLN A 104 -2.64 6.50 6.02
C GLN A 104 -3.15 7.30 4.83
N TYR A 105 -2.24 7.67 3.95
CA TYR A 105 -2.48 8.44 2.74
C TYR A 105 -1.97 7.66 1.55
N PHE A 106 -2.80 7.49 0.53
CA PHE A 106 -2.49 6.70 -0.66
C PHE A 106 -2.53 7.56 -1.91
N GLY A 107 -1.55 7.36 -2.79
CA GLY A 107 -1.47 8.05 -4.07
C GLY A 107 -0.94 7.12 -5.18
N LYS A 108 -1.41 7.31 -6.41
CA LYS A 108 -1.00 6.50 -7.56
C LYS A 108 0.40 6.92 -8.04
N GLY A 109 1.26 5.95 -8.31
CA GLY A 109 2.61 6.18 -8.80
C GLY A 109 3.54 6.77 -7.74
N GLU A 110 4.58 7.48 -8.17
CA GLU A 110 5.47 8.24 -7.28
C GLU A 110 4.89 9.65 -7.11
N CYS A 111 4.40 9.97 -5.91
CA CYS A 111 3.78 11.26 -5.59
C CYS A 111 3.99 11.65 -4.12
N LEU A 112 5.09 11.23 -3.49
CA LEU A 112 5.33 11.43 -2.05
C LEU A 112 5.23 12.89 -1.61
N SER A 113 5.76 13.85 -2.38
CA SER A 113 5.72 15.26 -2.01
C SER A 113 4.29 15.81 -1.95
N ALA A 114 3.49 15.56 -2.99
CA ALA A 114 2.09 15.99 -3.02
C ALA A 114 1.25 15.28 -1.96
N LEU A 115 1.57 14.00 -1.71
CA LEU A 115 0.90 13.20 -0.70
C LEU A 115 1.22 13.71 0.72
N TYR A 116 2.44 14.17 0.95
CA TYR A 116 2.84 14.78 2.22
C TYR A 116 2.14 16.12 2.47
N GLU A 117 2.00 16.96 1.46
CA GLU A 117 1.23 18.20 1.60
C GLU A 117 -0.23 17.92 2.03
N LYS A 118 -0.85 16.91 1.41
CA LYS A 118 -2.19 16.45 1.80
C LYS A 118 -2.20 15.91 3.23
N ALA A 119 -1.22 15.07 3.59
CA ALA A 119 -1.10 14.48 4.91
C ALA A 119 -0.94 15.55 6.00
N THR A 120 -0.05 16.53 5.79
CA THR A 120 0.17 17.63 6.74
C THR A 120 -1.09 18.44 6.95
N ALA A 121 -1.84 18.77 5.90
CA ALA A 121 -3.08 19.53 6.01
C ALA A 121 -4.12 18.80 6.87
N ILE A 122 -4.24 17.48 6.74
CA ILE A 122 -5.20 16.67 7.50
C ILE A 122 -4.71 16.45 8.94
N ASP A 123 -3.42 16.11 9.15
CA ASP A 123 -2.80 15.95 10.47
C ASP A 123 -2.95 17.24 11.31
N ASP A 124 -2.79 18.42 10.68
CA ASP A 124 -3.02 19.73 11.33
C ASP A 124 -4.49 19.92 11.75
N GLU A 125 -5.46 19.50 10.92
CA GLU A 125 -6.89 19.60 11.29
C GLU A 125 -7.24 18.66 12.45
N ILE A 126 -6.71 17.44 12.45
CA ILE A 126 -6.85 16.51 13.57
C ILE A 126 -6.17 17.09 14.82
N GLY A 127 -4.94 17.62 14.68
CA GLY A 127 -4.16 18.23 15.77
C GLY A 127 -4.80 19.44 16.43
N LYS A 128 -5.69 20.17 15.74
CA LYS A 128 -6.50 21.25 16.33
C LYS A 128 -7.58 20.75 17.29
N LYS A 129 -8.04 19.50 17.10
CA LYS A 129 -9.05 18.87 17.96
C LYS A 129 -8.42 18.00 19.05
N GLU A 130 -7.41 17.23 18.67
CA GLU A 130 -6.73 16.25 19.51
C GLU A 130 -5.26 16.66 19.70
N GLU A 131 -4.89 17.22 20.87
CA GLU A 131 -3.50 17.59 21.13
C GLU A 131 -2.61 16.34 21.15
N PHE A 132 -1.63 16.26 20.25
CA PHE A 132 -0.74 15.11 20.14
C PHE A 132 0.36 15.07 21.20
N CYS A 133 0.78 13.89 21.60
CA CYS A 133 1.92 13.66 22.48
C CYS A 133 3.22 14.04 21.74
N PHE A 134 3.77 15.18 22.07
CA PHE A 134 5.00 15.70 21.47
C PHE A 134 6.02 16.06 22.55
N HIS A 135 7.28 15.69 22.33
CA HIS A 135 8.40 16.05 23.17
C HIS A 135 9.41 16.90 22.40
N PRO A 136 9.87 18.08 22.90
CA PRO A 136 10.71 19.01 22.14
C PRO A 136 12.02 18.43 21.57
N ARG A 137 12.57 17.37 22.20
CA ARG A 137 13.80 16.72 21.78
C ARG A 137 13.60 15.41 21.02
N LEU A 138 12.45 14.75 21.23
CA LEU A 138 12.18 13.42 20.67
C LEU A 138 11.12 13.44 19.58
N GLY A 139 10.43 14.56 19.35
CA GLY A 139 9.32 14.62 18.40
C GLY A 139 8.04 13.96 18.94
N TYR A 140 7.25 13.40 18.05
CA TYR A 140 6.04 12.66 18.41
C TYR A 140 6.37 11.38 19.15
N LEU A 141 5.64 11.15 20.24
CA LEU A 141 5.82 9.97 21.09
C LEU A 141 4.88 8.85 20.62
N THR A 142 5.45 7.77 20.15
CA THR A 142 4.76 6.61 19.59
C THR A 142 4.94 5.37 20.47
N SER A 143 4.06 4.38 20.29
CA SER A 143 4.13 3.10 20.99
C SER A 143 5.34 2.29 20.56
N CYS A 144 5.66 2.33 19.26
CA CYS A 144 6.85 1.70 18.69
C CYS A 144 8.03 2.69 18.72
N PRO A 145 9.18 2.34 19.33
CA PRO A 145 10.36 3.20 19.31
C PRO A 145 10.85 3.57 17.90
N ASP A 146 10.63 2.70 16.92
CA ASP A 146 11.08 2.91 15.53
C ASP A 146 10.29 4.02 14.81
N SER A 147 9.13 4.42 15.37
CA SER A 147 8.31 5.52 14.84
C SER A 147 8.47 6.82 15.63
N VAL A 148 9.24 6.83 16.75
CA VAL A 148 9.50 8.06 17.53
C VAL A 148 10.25 9.08 16.68
N GLY A 149 9.87 10.35 16.77
CA GLY A 149 10.43 11.45 16.00
C GLY A 149 9.38 12.12 15.13
N THR A 150 9.47 11.98 13.84
CA THR A 150 8.43 12.46 12.92
C THR A 150 7.14 11.62 13.01
N GLY A 151 7.22 10.39 13.50
CA GLY A 151 6.12 9.42 13.44
C GLY A 151 5.75 9.06 12.00
N MET A 152 6.61 9.37 11.01
CA MET A 152 6.29 9.25 9.60
C MET A 152 7.03 8.09 8.92
N HIS A 153 6.27 7.24 8.25
CA HIS A 153 6.79 6.29 7.26
C HIS A 153 6.28 6.66 5.88
N ALA A 154 7.23 6.98 4.99
CA ALA A 154 6.98 7.21 3.57
C ALA A 154 7.38 5.96 2.79
N SER A 155 6.53 5.49 1.89
CA SER A 155 6.81 4.29 1.11
C SER A 155 6.31 4.41 -0.32
N VAL A 156 6.99 3.70 -1.23
CA VAL A 156 6.57 3.56 -2.63
C VAL A 156 6.62 2.09 -3.01
N THR A 157 5.53 1.58 -3.55
CA THR A 157 5.47 0.23 -4.12
C THR A 157 5.93 0.28 -5.58
N LEU A 158 6.94 -0.53 -5.90
CA LEU A 158 7.57 -0.62 -7.22
C LEU A 158 7.34 -2.00 -7.83
N PHE A 159 7.14 -2.04 -9.15
CA PHE A 159 7.11 -3.24 -9.95
C PHE A 159 8.48 -3.49 -10.58
N LEU A 160 9.25 -4.45 -10.01
CA LEU A 160 10.67 -4.69 -10.32
C LEU A 160 10.95 -6.09 -10.89
N PRO A 161 10.24 -6.53 -11.97
CA PRO A 161 10.38 -7.89 -12.49
C PRO A 161 11.77 -8.16 -13.08
N ALA A 162 12.40 -7.20 -13.75
CA ALA A 162 13.68 -7.45 -14.38
C ALA A 162 14.82 -7.53 -13.35
N LEU A 163 14.80 -6.73 -12.30
CA LEU A 163 15.75 -6.85 -11.18
C LEU A 163 15.62 -8.20 -10.47
N ALA A 164 14.39 -8.69 -10.27
CA ALA A 164 14.14 -9.98 -9.67
C ALA A 164 14.62 -11.13 -10.58
N LEU A 165 14.23 -11.13 -11.86
CA LEU A 165 14.59 -12.16 -12.84
C LEU A 165 16.10 -12.22 -13.13
N THR A 166 16.79 -11.09 -13.11
CA THR A 166 18.26 -11.04 -13.25
C THR A 166 19.03 -11.25 -11.95
N LYS A 167 18.32 -11.51 -10.83
CA LYS A 167 18.89 -11.68 -9.48
C LYS A 167 19.71 -10.47 -9.01
N SER A 168 19.45 -9.28 -9.55
CA SER A 168 20.16 -8.04 -9.22
C SER A 168 19.49 -7.27 -8.07
N LEU A 169 18.27 -7.63 -7.68
CA LEU A 169 17.49 -6.96 -6.64
C LEU A 169 18.22 -6.92 -5.29
N GLN A 170 18.85 -8.03 -4.87
CA GLN A 170 19.57 -8.10 -3.59
C GLN A 170 20.74 -7.12 -3.52
N SER A 171 21.46 -6.92 -4.64
CA SER A 171 22.53 -5.93 -4.71
C SER A 171 22.01 -4.50 -4.57
N CYS A 172 20.88 -4.20 -5.23
CA CYS A 172 20.21 -2.90 -5.10
C CYS A 172 19.69 -2.69 -3.68
N ALA A 173 19.07 -3.69 -3.08
CA ALA A 173 18.58 -3.63 -1.70
C ALA A 173 19.73 -3.34 -0.72
N SER A 174 20.88 -3.99 -0.88
CA SER A 174 22.06 -3.74 -0.05
C SER A 174 22.63 -2.32 -0.21
N SER A 175 22.44 -1.69 -1.36
CA SER A 175 22.92 -0.30 -1.58
C SER A 175 22.00 0.71 -0.88
N VAL A 176 20.67 0.55 -0.95
CA VAL A 176 19.73 1.48 -0.32
C VAL A 176 19.58 1.25 1.19
N SER A 177 19.83 0.06 1.69
CA SER A 177 19.82 -0.24 3.14
C SER A 177 20.83 0.59 3.93
N ARG A 178 21.94 1.02 3.29
CA ARG A 178 22.92 1.94 3.88
C ARG A 178 22.36 3.34 4.15
N LEU A 179 21.23 3.67 3.54
CA LEU A 179 20.48 4.91 3.74
C LEU A 179 19.33 4.76 4.74
N ASN A 180 19.30 3.66 5.52
CA ASN A 180 18.17 3.30 6.38
C ASN A 180 16.83 3.19 5.60
N ILE A 181 16.90 2.66 4.39
CA ILE A 181 15.76 2.32 3.55
C ILE A 181 15.64 0.80 3.44
N SER A 182 14.46 0.26 3.65
CA SER A 182 14.16 -1.16 3.43
C SER A 182 13.43 -1.38 2.10
N ILE A 183 13.64 -2.56 1.53
CA ILE A 183 12.87 -3.08 0.41
C ILE A 183 12.27 -4.42 0.85
N ASN A 184 10.95 -4.51 0.86
CA ASN A 184 10.24 -5.71 1.25
C ASN A 184 9.30 -6.16 0.13
N SER A 185 9.19 -7.47 -0.09
CA SER A 185 8.17 -8.02 -0.99
C SER A 185 6.78 -7.72 -0.46
N VAL A 186 5.85 -7.36 -1.35
CA VAL A 186 4.43 -7.13 -1.00
C VAL A 186 3.72 -8.46 -0.77
N TYR A 187 4.14 -9.50 -1.47
CA TYR A 187 3.60 -10.85 -1.37
C TYR A 187 4.63 -11.81 -0.78
N ASP A 188 4.17 -12.96 -0.33
CA ASP A 188 5.05 -14.06 0.07
C ASP A 188 5.99 -14.45 -1.09
N ASP A 189 7.19 -14.92 -0.78
CA ASP A 189 8.22 -15.31 -1.76
C ASP A 189 7.76 -16.43 -2.72
N SER A 190 6.68 -17.13 -2.38
CA SER A 190 6.04 -18.12 -3.25
C SER A 190 5.25 -17.52 -4.42
N VAL A 191 4.97 -16.20 -4.40
CA VAL A 191 4.16 -15.50 -5.41
C VAL A 191 5.05 -14.65 -6.32
N GLU A 192 5.12 -14.98 -7.61
CA GLU A 192 5.89 -14.22 -8.62
C GLU A 192 5.20 -12.90 -9.02
N ALA A 193 4.86 -12.04 -8.04
CA ALA A 193 4.21 -10.75 -8.32
C ALA A 193 5.18 -9.58 -8.58
N TYR A 194 6.46 -9.72 -8.23
CA TYR A 194 7.52 -8.72 -8.45
C TYR A 194 7.19 -7.31 -7.94
N LEU A 195 6.37 -7.21 -6.90
CA LEU A 195 6.00 -5.97 -6.25
C LEU A 195 6.78 -5.83 -4.95
N TYR A 196 7.44 -4.68 -4.79
CA TYR A 196 8.30 -4.41 -3.64
C TYR A 196 7.99 -3.04 -3.07
N THR A 197 7.86 -2.94 -1.75
CA THR A 197 7.69 -1.68 -1.03
C THR A 197 9.03 -1.17 -0.55
N VAL A 198 9.35 0.05 -0.90
CA VAL A 198 10.54 0.81 -0.48
C VAL A 198 10.11 1.79 0.59
N THR A 199 10.68 1.72 1.81
CA THR A 199 10.26 2.57 2.94
C THR A 199 11.44 2.97 3.83
N ASN A 200 11.33 4.14 4.48
CA ASN A 200 12.29 4.56 5.50
C ASN A 200 12.19 3.69 6.76
N GLN A 201 13.33 3.42 7.38
CA GLN A 201 13.41 2.75 8.68
C GLN A 201 13.65 3.72 9.83
N GLN A 202 14.16 4.91 9.54
CA GLN A 202 14.47 5.92 10.54
C GLN A 202 13.45 7.06 10.50
N THR A 203 12.99 7.46 11.68
CA THR A 203 12.05 8.56 11.91
C THR A 203 12.61 9.60 12.89
N LEU A 204 13.54 9.20 13.75
CA LEU A 204 14.17 10.08 14.74
C LEU A 204 15.44 10.73 14.18
N GLY A 205 15.56 12.04 14.37
CA GLY A 205 16.74 12.81 13.94
C GLY A 205 16.75 13.23 12.48
N LEU A 206 15.64 13.01 11.77
CA LEU A 206 15.36 13.50 10.42
C LEU A 206 14.10 14.35 10.46
N SER A 207 13.99 15.29 9.55
CA SER A 207 12.74 15.97 9.23
C SER A 207 11.94 15.16 8.21
N GLU A 208 10.65 15.40 8.13
CA GLU A 208 9.76 14.77 7.16
C GLU A 208 10.23 15.02 5.71
N ALA A 209 10.70 16.23 5.42
CA ALA A 209 11.26 16.58 4.11
C ALA A 209 12.50 15.76 3.77
N GLU A 210 13.39 15.54 4.74
CA GLU A 210 14.57 14.68 4.56
C GLU A 210 14.19 13.21 4.33
N ILE A 211 13.17 12.70 5.03
CA ILE A 211 12.65 11.35 4.81
C ILE A 211 12.11 11.20 3.38
N ILE A 212 11.32 12.16 2.89
CA ILE A 212 10.76 12.14 1.54
C ILE A 212 11.88 12.19 0.49
N ASP A 213 12.87 13.05 0.68
CA ASP A 213 14.02 13.15 -0.22
C ASP A 213 14.83 11.84 -0.26
N LEU A 214 15.09 11.22 0.89
CA LEU A 214 15.80 9.94 0.98
C LEU A 214 15.04 8.80 0.29
N VAL A 215 13.75 8.65 0.57
CA VAL A 215 12.92 7.63 -0.08
C VAL A 215 12.82 7.90 -1.57
N GLY A 216 12.60 9.14 -1.99
CA GLY A 216 12.56 9.54 -3.40
C GLY A 216 13.86 9.21 -4.15
N LYS A 217 15.01 9.48 -3.56
CA LYS A 217 16.33 9.11 -4.14
C LYS A 217 16.50 7.61 -4.27
N ALA A 218 16.10 6.83 -3.26
CA ALA A 218 16.14 5.37 -3.31
C ALA A 218 15.22 4.81 -4.39
N VAL A 219 14.01 5.33 -4.50
CA VAL A 219 13.02 4.98 -5.52
C VAL A 219 13.56 5.27 -6.93
N ASN A 220 14.08 6.46 -7.17
CA ASN A 220 14.66 6.84 -8.47
C ASN A 220 15.84 5.93 -8.85
N HIS A 221 16.72 5.63 -7.90
CA HIS A 221 17.81 4.68 -8.13
C HIS A 221 17.31 3.29 -8.55
N LEU A 222 16.26 2.78 -7.90
CA LEU A 222 15.66 1.50 -8.23
C LEU A 222 14.93 1.51 -9.58
N ILE A 223 14.26 2.59 -9.94
CA ILE A 223 13.62 2.78 -11.25
C ILE A 223 14.67 2.74 -12.36
N GLU A 224 15.76 3.47 -12.22
CA GLU A 224 16.86 3.47 -13.19
C GLU A 224 17.52 2.09 -13.32
N ALA A 225 17.70 1.40 -12.19
CA ALA A 225 18.25 0.05 -12.16
C ALA A 225 17.31 -0.96 -12.85
N GLU A 226 16.00 -0.88 -12.59
CA GLU A 226 14.99 -1.71 -13.23
C GLU A 226 14.94 -1.48 -14.73
N GLU A 227 14.96 -0.22 -15.19
CA GLU A 227 14.99 0.10 -16.61
C GLU A 227 16.24 -0.46 -17.31
N LYS A 228 17.39 -0.37 -16.65
CA LYS A 228 18.63 -0.98 -17.15
C LYS A 228 18.51 -2.50 -17.21
N ALA A 229 17.99 -3.13 -16.16
CA ALA A 229 17.76 -4.56 -16.11
C ALA A 229 16.76 -5.02 -17.17
N ARG A 230 15.67 -4.27 -17.43
CA ARG A 230 14.72 -4.54 -18.53
C ARG A 230 15.40 -4.53 -19.88
N ARG A 231 16.27 -3.56 -20.18
CA ARG A 231 17.05 -3.53 -21.44
C ARG A 231 17.93 -4.75 -21.59
N MET A 232 18.63 -5.14 -20.53
CA MET A 232 19.48 -6.34 -20.53
C MET A 232 18.66 -7.63 -20.67
N LEU A 233 17.55 -7.74 -19.98
CA LEU A 233 16.66 -8.90 -20.04
C LEU A 233 16.09 -9.11 -21.46
N LYS A 234 15.77 -8.02 -22.17
CA LYS A 234 15.35 -8.08 -23.57
C LYS A 234 16.42 -8.66 -24.48
N ILE A 235 17.71 -8.33 -24.24
CA ILE A 235 18.83 -8.82 -25.06
C ILE A 235 19.12 -10.29 -24.75
N SER A 236 19.15 -10.66 -23.46
CA SER A 236 19.61 -11.97 -23.03
C SER A 236 18.57 -13.07 -23.04
N SER A 237 17.29 -12.74 -22.91
CA SER A 237 16.21 -13.70 -22.63
C SER A 237 14.89 -13.35 -23.31
N GLU A 238 14.89 -12.62 -24.43
CA GLU A 238 13.68 -12.15 -25.11
C GLU A 238 12.67 -13.27 -25.38
N SER A 239 13.12 -14.39 -25.95
CA SER A 239 12.23 -15.50 -26.29
C SER A 239 11.54 -16.11 -25.07
N GLN A 240 12.23 -16.23 -23.94
CA GLN A 240 11.68 -16.77 -22.70
C GLN A 240 10.67 -15.81 -22.08
N VAL A 241 11.00 -14.51 -22.01
CA VAL A 241 10.10 -13.49 -21.48
C VAL A 241 8.85 -13.37 -22.36
N ARG A 242 9.05 -13.40 -23.68
CA ARG A 242 7.95 -13.36 -24.66
C ARG A 242 7.01 -14.55 -24.49
N ASP A 243 7.54 -15.78 -24.43
CA ASP A 243 6.74 -16.99 -24.23
C ASP A 243 5.94 -16.93 -22.93
N LYS A 244 6.59 -16.64 -21.81
CA LYS A 244 5.90 -16.51 -20.49
C LYS A 244 4.82 -15.44 -20.52
N SER A 245 5.09 -14.26 -21.08
CA SER A 245 4.13 -13.16 -21.15
C SER A 245 2.92 -13.49 -22.02
N MET A 246 3.13 -14.11 -23.19
CA MET A 246 2.06 -14.52 -24.10
C MET A 246 1.20 -15.62 -23.48
N ARG A 247 1.83 -16.61 -22.83
CA ARG A 247 1.11 -17.68 -22.11
C ARG A 247 0.29 -17.11 -20.96
N ALA A 248 0.87 -16.21 -20.14
CA ALA A 248 0.18 -15.55 -19.05
C ALA A 248 -1.06 -14.80 -19.54
N PHE A 249 -0.91 -13.99 -20.57
CA PHE A 249 -2.02 -13.26 -21.17
C PHE A 249 -3.07 -14.20 -21.78
N GLY A 250 -2.63 -15.29 -22.44
CA GLY A 250 -3.52 -16.31 -22.99
C GLY A 250 -4.34 -17.02 -21.89
N LEU A 251 -3.73 -17.34 -20.74
CA LEU A 251 -4.43 -17.93 -19.61
C LEU A 251 -5.45 -16.95 -19.00
N MET A 252 -5.09 -15.68 -18.79
CA MET A 252 -6.02 -14.66 -18.30
C MET A 252 -7.26 -14.51 -19.20
N LYS A 253 -7.10 -14.67 -20.51
CA LYS A 253 -8.20 -14.58 -21.49
C LYS A 253 -9.05 -15.84 -21.62
N ASN A 254 -8.56 -17.02 -21.24
CA ASN A 254 -9.21 -18.29 -21.60
C ASN A 254 -9.42 -19.24 -20.42
N ALA A 255 -8.80 -19.06 -19.27
CA ALA A 255 -8.95 -19.94 -18.13
C ALA A 255 -10.41 -20.01 -17.68
N TYR A 256 -10.87 -21.20 -17.30
CA TYR A 256 -12.21 -21.42 -16.72
C TYR A 256 -12.24 -21.08 -15.23
N LYS A 257 -11.18 -21.38 -14.50
CA LYS A 257 -10.97 -21.06 -13.09
C LYS A 257 -9.63 -20.35 -12.92
N MET A 258 -9.55 -19.49 -11.92
CA MET A 258 -8.31 -18.77 -11.59
C MET A 258 -8.29 -18.40 -10.10
N SER A 259 -7.25 -18.85 -9.38
CA SER A 259 -7.02 -18.40 -8.01
C SER A 259 -6.56 -16.93 -7.95
N ALA A 260 -6.64 -16.29 -6.78
CA ALA A 260 -6.15 -14.91 -6.62
C ALA A 260 -4.63 -14.82 -6.84
N THR A 261 -3.87 -15.80 -6.34
CA THR A 261 -2.41 -15.87 -6.51
C THR A 261 -2.04 -16.02 -7.98
N GLU A 262 -2.65 -16.99 -8.68
CA GLU A 262 -2.43 -17.19 -10.11
C GLU A 262 -2.77 -15.94 -10.93
N MET A 263 -3.88 -15.26 -10.62
CA MET A 263 -4.25 -14.00 -11.27
C MET A 263 -3.14 -12.95 -11.13
N MET A 264 -2.57 -12.79 -9.94
CA MET A 264 -1.50 -11.80 -9.70
C MET A 264 -0.23 -12.15 -10.49
N GLU A 265 0.19 -13.41 -10.48
CA GLU A 265 1.37 -13.87 -11.23
C GLU A 265 1.20 -13.67 -12.74
N LEU A 266 0.06 -14.10 -13.27
CA LEU A 266 -0.24 -13.95 -14.70
C LEU A 266 -0.32 -12.48 -15.11
N TYR A 267 -0.95 -11.63 -14.29
CA TYR A 267 -0.99 -10.19 -14.54
C TYR A 267 0.40 -9.57 -14.58
N CYS A 268 1.28 -9.92 -13.66
CA CYS A 268 2.64 -9.39 -13.62
C CYS A 268 3.44 -9.78 -14.86
N TRP A 269 3.34 -11.02 -15.32
CA TRP A 269 3.95 -11.46 -16.59
C TRP A 269 3.32 -10.78 -17.81
N ALA A 270 1.99 -10.64 -17.85
CA ALA A 270 1.30 -9.93 -18.92
C ALA A 270 1.69 -8.44 -18.95
N LYS A 271 1.78 -7.79 -17.79
CA LYS A 271 2.23 -6.39 -17.65
C LYS A 271 3.65 -6.19 -18.17
N LEU A 272 4.58 -7.10 -17.85
CA LEU A 272 5.94 -7.08 -18.40
C LEU A 272 5.93 -7.30 -19.92
N GLY A 273 5.07 -8.20 -20.41
CA GLY A 273 4.87 -8.43 -21.84
C GLY A 273 4.31 -7.21 -22.58
N ALA A 274 3.39 -6.48 -21.98
CA ALA A 274 2.86 -5.23 -22.52
C ALA A 274 3.94 -4.14 -22.60
N TYR A 275 4.82 -4.05 -21.60
CA TYR A 275 5.97 -3.15 -21.62
C TYR A 275 6.88 -3.40 -22.83
N TYR A 276 7.13 -4.67 -23.18
CA TYR A 276 7.94 -5.05 -24.36
C TYR A 276 7.18 -5.05 -25.68
N GLY A 277 5.86 -4.85 -25.66
CA GLY A 277 5.01 -4.92 -26.85
C GLY A 277 4.71 -6.34 -27.34
N PHE A 278 4.86 -7.36 -26.49
CA PHE A 278 4.56 -8.76 -26.83
C PHE A 278 3.07 -9.07 -26.72
N VAL A 279 2.36 -8.36 -25.86
CA VAL A 279 0.91 -8.40 -25.68
C VAL A 279 0.36 -6.99 -25.60
N SER A 280 -0.93 -6.81 -25.90
CA SER A 280 -1.58 -5.50 -25.88
C SER A 280 -2.87 -5.56 -25.09
N PHE A 281 -2.95 -4.78 -24.01
CA PHE A 281 -4.14 -4.55 -23.19
C PHE A 281 -3.97 -3.30 -22.34
N ASP A 282 -5.06 -2.77 -21.80
CA ASP A 282 -5.03 -1.65 -20.87
C ASP A 282 -4.58 -2.15 -19.49
N THR A 283 -3.31 -1.89 -19.16
CA THR A 283 -2.68 -2.34 -17.91
C THR A 283 -3.24 -1.61 -16.69
N GLU A 284 -3.72 -0.37 -16.82
CA GLU A 284 -4.30 0.40 -15.71
C GLU A 284 -5.72 -0.09 -15.38
N ARG A 285 -6.52 -0.30 -16.42
CA ARG A 285 -7.84 -0.87 -16.29
C ARG A 285 -7.80 -2.28 -15.71
N ALA A 286 -6.84 -3.10 -16.18
CA ALA A 286 -6.60 -4.43 -15.63
C ALA A 286 -6.16 -4.38 -14.15
N ALA A 287 -5.30 -3.45 -13.75
CA ALA A 287 -4.90 -3.28 -12.36
C ALA A 287 -6.09 -2.93 -11.45
N SER A 288 -6.98 -2.05 -11.91
CA SER A 288 -8.21 -1.68 -11.18
C SER A 288 -9.17 -2.87 -11.06
N LEU A 289 -9.31 -3.66 -12.14
CA LEU A 289 -10.11 -4.88 -12.12
C LEU A 289 -9.56 -5.90 -11.13
N ILE A 290 -8.25 -6.14 -11.13
CA ILE A 290 -7.60 -7.08 -10.22
C ILE A 290 -7.89 -6.74 -8.75
N LYS A 291 -7.82 -5.47 -8.37
CA LYS A 291 -8.20 -5.02 -7.00
C LYS A 291 -9.65 -5.41 -6.65
N SER A 292 -10.57 -5.36 -7.62
CA SER A 292 -11.98 -5.75 -7.43
C SER A 292 -12.22 -7.27 -7.46
N LEU A 293 -11.23 -8.04 -7.89
CA LEU A 293 -11.28 -9.50 -7.99
C LEU A 293 -10.50 -10.21 -6.86
N MET A 294 -10.07 -9.48 -5.85
CA MET A 294 -9.51 -10.07 -4.64
C MET A 294 -10.60 -10.83 -3.85
N PRO A 295 -10.23 -11.85 -3.06
CA PRO A 295 -11.20 -12.77 -2.43
C PRO A 295 -12.31 -12.07 -1.64
N ALA A 296 -12.00 -11.13 -0.76
CA ALA A 296 -13.03 -10.48 0.06
C ALA A 296 -13.93 -9.54 -0.75
N ALA A 297 -13.44 -8.97 -1.87
CA ALA A 297 -14.26 -8.18 -2.78
C ALA A 297 -15.29 -9.07 -3.51
N ILE A 298 -14.90 -10.28 -3.95
CA ILE A 298 -15.78 -11.25 -4.60
C ILE A 298 -16.81 -11.82 -3.63
N ASN A 299 -16.42 -12.16 -2.39
CA ASN A 299 -17.33 -12.65 -1.35
C ASN A 299 -18.45 -11.65 -1.07
N THR A 300 -18.13 -10.37 -1.04
CA THR A 300 -19.14 -9.32 -0.87
C THR A 300 -20.09 -9.24 -2.08
N ALA A 301 -19.66 -9.63 -3.27
CA ALA A 301 -20.49 -9.70 -4.48
C ALA A 301 -21.39 -10.97 -4.53
N GLY A 302 -21.24 -11.91 -3.57
CA GLY A 302 -22.08 -13.10 -3.46
C GLY A 302 -21.83 -14.18 -4.51
N ALA A 303 -20.62 -14.26 -5.06
CA ALA A 303 -20.26 -15.30 -6.04
C ALA A 303 -20.22 -16.69 -5.39
N ALA A 304 -20.85 -17.69 -6.05
CA ALA A 304 -20.92 -19.06 -5.56
C ALA A 304 -19.57 -19.81 -5.67
N ASP A 305 -18.74 -19.48 -6.68
CA ASP A 305 -17.38 -19.98 -6.88
C ASP A 305 -16.49 -18.80 -7.28
N GLU A 306 -15.65 -18.36 -6.34
CA GLU A 306 -14.78 -17.19 -6.50
C GLU A 306 -13.80 -17.35 -7.68
N GLU A 307 -13.26 -18.54 -7.89
CA GLU A 307 -12.27 -18.79 -8.94
C GLU A 307 -12.90 -18.73 -10.33
N VAL A 308 -14.11 -19.24 -10.46
CA VAL A 308 -14.89 -19.18 -11.71
C VAL A 308 -15.29 -17.73 -12.00
N TYR A 309 -15.80 -17.02 -11.00
CA TYR A 309 -16.21 -15.62 -11.13
C TYR A 309 -15.02 -14.74 -11.55
N ARG A 310 -13.86 -14.91 -10.90
CA ARG A 310 -12.61 -14.18 -11.22
C ARG A 310 -12.19 -14.41 -12.66
N ALA A 311 -12.18 -15.65 -13.10
CA ALA A 311 -11.82 -16.02 -14.47
C ALA A 311 -12.81 -15.45 -15.50
N GLU A 312 -14.11 -15.47 -15.20
CA GLU A 312 -15.17 -14.93 -16.07
C GLU A 312 -15.02 -13.41 -16.26
N MET A 313 -14.81 -12.67 -15.16
CA MET A 313 -14.64 -11.22 -15.20
C MET A 313 -13.39 -10.82 -15.98
N LEU A 314 -12.26 -11.53 -15.80
CA LEU A 314 -11.05 -11.31 -16.59
C LEU A 314 -11.26 -11.56 -18.09
N ARG A 315 -11.92 -12.67 -18.45
CA ARG A 315 -12.24 -12.97 -19.85
C ARG A 315 -13.11 -11.89 -20.49
N LYS A 316 -14.13 -11.42 -19.76
CA LYS A 316 -15.04 -10.38 -20.25
C LYS A 316 -14.31 -9.04 -20.48
N GLU A 317 -13.35 -8.73 -19.65
CA GLU A 317 -12.64 -7.45 -19.70
C GLU A 317 -11.50 -7.43 -20.72
N LEU A 318 -10.83 -8.58 -20.92
CA LEU A 318 -9.65 -8.70 -21.79
C LEU A 318 -9.96 -9.13 -23.22
N ASN A 319 -11.20 -9.50 -23.54
CA ASN A 319 -11.67 -9.81 -24.88
C ASN A 319 -12.45 -8.66 -25.49
#